data_da9d1da359703a102aa025f8dfdb723b
#
_entry.id   da9d1da359703a102aa025f8dfdb723b
#
_cell.length_a   1.000
_cell.length_b   1.000
_cell.length_c   1.000
_cell.angle_alpha   90.00
_cell.angle_beta   90.00
_cell.angle_gamma   90.00
#
_symmetry.space_group_name_H-M   'P 1'
#
loop_
_entity.id
_entity.type
_entity.pdbx_description
1 polymer ?
#
loop_
_entity_poly.entity_id
_entity_poly.type
_entity_poly.pdbx_seq_one_letter_code
_entity_poly.pdbx_strand_id
1 'polypeptide(L)'
;MTADALSDALGPARERVYEALTARKVQTNETSRAVAWLWPAALAGASGGRRSVALADVGASAGLNLVADALPVPWSFLDGQGVELAREIRAVARLGLDASPLDAARPEDADWLRACIWPGEPEREERLEEALAAFAAARSRPDAPVLVPILAGNVPARLDVLSSTERGALVIAYQTVFHDYLARDERAEYRAGMHGWLSAHPPGQALWVELEPSTGPGIDPPRACALVAHLRAPDGVLRTMTLARCGYHPRVLHPEWETVNELRMLLDCAGDEAAPGTP
;
A
#
# COMPACT_ATOMS: atom_id res chain seq x y z
N MET A 1 -26.69 -3.31 22.41
CA MET A 1 -26.20 -2.45 23.54
C MET A 1 -27.15 -1.25 23.60
N THR A 2 -27.78 -0.98 24.75
CA THR A 2 -28.65 0.19 24.92
C THR A 2 -27.82 1.44 25.17
N ALA A 3 -28.38 2.64 24.96
CA ALA A 3 -27.74 3.91 25.25
C ALA A 3 -27.29 4.02 26.72
N ASP A 4 -28.12 3.47 27.65
CA ASP A 4 -27.80 3.46 29.08
C ASP A 4 -26.61 2.54 29.37
N ALA A 5 -26.54 1.34 28.79
CA ALA A 5 -25.41 0.43 28.96
C ALA A 5 -24.09 1.02 28.39
N LEU A 6 -24.17 1.80 27.31
CA LEU A 6 -23.03 2.53 26.79
C LEU A 6 -22.62 3.67 27.72
N SER A 7 -23.59 4.44 28.25
CA SER A 7 -23.34 5.51 29.20
C SER A 7 -22.69 5.00 30.49
N ASP A 8 -23.19 3.87 31.01
CA ASP A 8 -22.66 3.23 32.22
C ASP A 8 -21.24 2.69 32.00
N ALA A 9 -21.00 2.05 30.83
CA ALA A 9 -19.66 1.56 30.47
C ALA A 9 -18.64 2.68 30.28
N LEU A 10 -19.09 3.83 29.78
CA LEU A 10 -18.23 5.01 29.58
C LEU A 10 -18.06 5.84 30.85
N GLY A 11 -18.92 5.70 31.88
CA GLY A 11 -19.00 6.57 33.06
C GLY A 11 -17.64 6.95 33.66
N PRO A 12 -16.82 5.99 34.12
CA PRO A 12 -15.49 6.29 34.71
C PRO A 12 -14.42 6.68 33.68
N ALA A 13 -14.61 6.31 32.40
CA ALA A 13 -13.63 6.49 31.33
C ALA A 13 -14.05 7.57 30.31
N ARG A 14 -15.21 8.18 30.47
CA ARG A 14 -15.81 9.08 29.49
C ARG A 14 -14.87 10.20 29.04
N GLU A 15 -14.21 10.88 29.96
CA GLU A 15 -13.28 11.97 29.63
C GLU A 15 -12.09 11.44 28.79
N ARG A 16 -11.50 10.33 29.19
CA ARG A 16 -10.38 9.71 28.44
C ARG A 16 -10.78 9.26 27.05
N VAL A 17 -11.98 8.69 26.90
CA VAL A 17 -12.52 8.30 25.59
C VAL A 17 -12.75 9.53 24.74
N TYR A 18 -13.33 10.59 25.30
CA TYR A 18 -13.58 11.84 24.58
C TYR A 18 -12.27 12.51 24.15
N GLU A 19 -11.28 12.56 25.02
CA GLU A 19 -9.93 13.06 24.72
C GLU A 19 -9.30 12.24 23.58
N ALA A 20 -9.35 10.90 23.63
CA ALA A 20 -8.82 10.04 22.59
C ALA A 20 -9.50 10.28 21.23
N LEU A 21 -10.83 10.38 21.22
CA LEU A 21 -11.60 10.62 19.99
C LEU A 21 -11.39 12.03 19.40
N THR A 22 -11.06 13.01 20.24
CA THR A 22 -10.79 14.38 19.75
C THR A 22 -9.34 14.57 19.32
N ALA A 23 -8.39 13.86 19.96
CA ALA A 23 -6.97 13.98 19.69
C ALA A 23 -6.48 13.08 18.55
N ARG A 24 -7.18 11.98 18.26
CA ARG A 24 -6.76 10.96 17.30
C ARG A 24 -7.75 10.84 16.14
N LYS A 25 -7.24 10.57 14.95
CA LYS A 25 -8.06 10.21 13.79
C LYS A 25 -8.17 8.70 13.69
N VAL A 26 -9.30 8.20 13.21
CA VAL A 26 -9.44 6.78 12.85
C VAL A 26 -8.41 6.46 11.78
N GLN A 27 -7.66 5.38 12.01
CA GLN A 27 -6.65 4.90 11.08
C GLN A 27 -6.86 3.42 10.83
N THR A 28 -7.00 3.04 9.57
CA THR A 28 -7.23 1.65 9.19
C THR A 28 -5.96 1.05 8.64
N ASN A 29 -5.31 0.18 9.43
CA ASN A 29 -4.19 -0.64 8.97
C ASN A 29 -4.72 -2.01 8.55
N GLU A 30 -5.20 -2.13 7.32
CA GLU A 30 -5.70 -3.38 6.76
C GLU A 30 -4.63 -3.98 5.84
N THR A 31 -3.93 -5.01 6.31
CA THR A 31 -2.79 -5.60 5.60
C THR A 31 -3.18 -6.36 4.34
N SER A 32 -4.44 -6.74 4.18
CA SER A 32 -4.91 -7.28 2.89
C SER A 32 -4.81 -6.25 1.75
N ARG A 33 -4.69 -4.96 2.05
CA ARG A 33 -4.46 -3.91 1.05
C ARG A 33 -3.03 -3.90 0.50
N ALA A 34 -2.10 -4.62 1.11
CA ALA A 34 -0.73 -4.77 0.60
C ALA A 34 -0.64 -5.46 -0.77
N VAL A 35 -1.75 -6.02 -1.28
CA VAL A 35 -1.87 -6.44 -2.68
C VAL A 35 -1.46 -5.33 -3.65
N ALA A 36 -1.62 -4.06 -3.24
CA ALA A 36 -1.24 -2.89 -4.02
C ALA A 36 0.25 -2.85 -4.40
N TRP A 37 1.13 -3.42 -3.59
CA TRP A 37 2.55 -3.50 -3.95
C TRP A 37 3.05 -4.92 -4.18
N LEU A 38 2.54 -5.90 -3.41
CA LEU A 38 3.02 -7.28 -3.49
C LEU A 38 2.74 -7.91 -4.86
N TRP A 39 1.55 -7.71 -5.40
CA TRP A 39 1.22 -8.29 -6.71
C TRP A 39 2.00 -7.63 -7.86
N PRO A 40 2.06 -6.30 -8.01
CA PRO A 40 2.92 -5.67 -9.01
C PRO A 40 4.41 -6.02 -8.86
N ALA A 41 4.92 -6.14 -7.62
CA ALA A 41 6.30 -6.59 -7.39
C ALA A 41 6.52 -8.03 -7.86
N ALA A 42 5.55 -8.92 -7.64
CA ALA A 42 5.59 -10.30 -8.14
C ALA A 42 5.57 -10.36 -9.66
N LEU A 43 4.77 -9.51 -10.32
CA LEU A 43 4.73 -9.41 -11.79
C LEU A 43 6.08 -8.97 -12.35
N ALA A 44 6.78 -8.05 -11.69
CA ALA A 44 8.11 -7.59 -12.10
C ALA A 44 9.21 -8.66 -11.95
N GLY A 45 9.01 -9.68 -11.12
CA GLY A 45 9.93 -10.80 -10.94
C GLY A 45 9.60 -12.06 -11.75
N ALA A 46 8.48 -12.06 -12.47
CA ALA A 46 7.93 -13.27 -13.11
C ALA A 46 8.80 -13.84 -14.24
N SER A 47 9.62 -13.03 -14.91
CA SER A 47 10.47 -13.44 -16.02
C SER A 47 11.87 -13.94 -15.60
N GLY A 48 12.03 -14.32 -14.33
CA GLY A 48 13.25 -14.99 -13.85
C GLY A 48 14.39 -14.08 -13.44
N GLY A 49 14.23 -12.76 -13.58
CA GLY A 49 15.14 -11.77 -13.01
C GLY A 49 14.66 -11.36 -11.61
N ARG A 50 15.41 -11.68 -10.56
CA ARG A 50 15.11 -11.15 -9.21
C ARG A 50 15.29 -9.64 -9.22
N ARG A 51 14.20 -8.90 -9.34
CA ARG A 51 14.23 -7.45 -9.28
C ARG A 51 14.06 -7.01 -7.83
N SER A 52 15.03 -6.24 -7.31
CA SER A 52 14.88 -5.57 -6.03
C SER A 52 13.80 -4.49 -6.13
N VAL A 53 13.07 -4.26 -5.03
CA VAL A 53 12.05 -3.21 -4.96
C VAL A 53 12.37 -2.23 -3.83
N ALA A 54 12.20 -0.94 -4.09
CA ALA A 54 12.19 0.11 -3.09
C ALA A 54 10.74 0.60 -2.92
N LEU A 55 10.21 0.54 -1.71
CA LEU A 55 8.79 0.74 -1.43
C LEU A 55 8.52 2.09 -0.78
N ALA A 56 7.46 2.77 -1.22
CA ALA A 56 6.85 3.88 -0.52
C ALA A 56 5.35 3.63 -0.31
N ASP A 57 4.91 3.60 0.94
CA ASP A 57 3.51 3.57 1.35
C ASP A 57 3.03 4.98 1.63
N VAL A 58 2.08 5.51 0.85
CA VAL A 58 1.51 6.85 1.00
C VAL A 58 0.19 6.76 1.74
N GLY A 59 0.08 7.45 2.87
CA GLY A 59 -0.97 7.23 3.85
C GLY A 59 -0.68 6.00 4.70
N ALA A 60 0.59 5.81 5.07
CA ALA A 60 1.10 4.59 5.68
C ALA A 60 0.55 4.30 7.09
N SER A 61 0.00 5.29 7.79
CA SER A 61 -0.41 5.15 9.18
C SER A 61 0.74 4.61 10.05
N ALA A 62 0.69 3.37 10.51
CA ALA A 62 1.77 2.71 11.24
C ALA A 62 2.76 1.94 10.35
N GLY A 63 2.59 1.95 9.02
CA GLY A 63 3.49 1.30 8.07
C GLY A 63 3.41 -0.22 8.03
N LEU A 64 2.32 -0.82 8.54
CA LEU A 64 2.20 -2.28 8.63
C LEU A 64 2.15 -2.96 7.26
N ASN A 65 1.64 -2.28 6.22
CA ASN A 65 1.65 -2.80 4.85
C ASN A 65 3.06 -2.92 4.26
N LEU A 66 4.03 -2.17 4.78
CA LEU A 66 5.42 -2.23 4.31
C LEU A 66 6.13 -3.56 4.63
N VAL A 67 5.60 -4.33 5.57
CA VAL A 67 6.18 -5.63 5.99
C VAL A 67 5.33 -6.83 5.55
N ALA A 68 4.39 -6.62 4.64
CA ALA A 68 3.43 -7.64 4.25
C ALA A 68 4.03 -8.83 3.48
N ASP A 69 5.26 -8.72 2.97
CA ASP A 69 6.03 -9.84 2.43
C ASP A 69 6.40 -10.90 3.49
N ALA A 70 6.32 -10.55 4.77
CA ALA A 70 6.48 -11.47 5.90
C ALA A 70 5.16 -12.08 6.40
N LEU A 71 4.02 -11.69 5.82
CA LEU A 71 2.69 -12.10 6.24
C LEU A 71 2.11 -13.18 5.32
N PRO A 72 1.11 -13.97 5.79
CA PRO A 72 0.35 -14.85 4.92
C PRO A 72 -0.36 -14.08 3.80
N VAL A 73 -0.42 -14.65 2.60
CA VAL A 73 -1.13 -14.08 1.46
C VAL A 73 -2.63 -14.39 1.57
N PRO A 74 -3.48 -13.39 1.80
CA PRO A 74 -4.90 -13.62 2.06
C PRO A 74 -5.77 -13.59 0.79
N TRP A 75 -5.16 -13.44 -0.41
CA TRP A 75 -5.91 -13.18 -1.63
C TRP A 75 -6.13 -14.42 -2.48
N SER A 76 -7.28 -14.47 -3.13
CA SER A 76 -7.58 -15.40 -4.21
C SER A 76 -8.17 -14.66 -5.41
N PHE A 77 -8.10 -15.28 -6.59
CA PHE A 77 -8.88 -14.85 -7.74
C PHE A 77 -10.32 -15.36 -7.63
N LEU A 78 -11.21 -14.80 -8.46
CA LEU A 78 -12.64 -15.16 -8.45
C LEU A 78 -12.90 -16.66 -8.70
N ASP A 79 -12.03 -17.34 -9.42
CA ASP A 79 -12.08 -18.79 -9.67
C ASP A 79 -11.60 -19.64 -8.48
N GLY A 80 -11.23 -19.01 -7.36
CA GLY A 80 -10.73 -19.66 -6.16
C GLY A 80 -9.25 -20.00 -6.18
N GLN A 81 -8.54 -19.72 -7.28
CA GLN A 81 -7.08 -19.86 -7.31
C GLN A 81 -6.43 -18.81 -6.39
N GLY A 82 -5.46 -19.21 -5.60
CA GLY A 82 -4.66 -18.28 -4.81
C GLY A 82 -3.82 -17.38 -5.70
N VAL A 83 -3.62 -16.13 -5.28
CA VAL A 83 -2.67 -15.23 -5.94
C VAL A 83 -1.26 -15.75 -5.64
N GLU A 84 -0.59 -16.28 -6.64
CA GLU A 84 0.81 -16.66 -6.50
C GLU A 84 1.66 -15.38 -6.47
N LEU A 85 2.32 -15.17 -5.34
CA LEU A 85 3.37 -14.16 -5.21
C LEU A 85 4.71 -14.86 -5.37
N ALA A 86 5.60 -14.26 -6.14
CA ALA A 86 7.00 -14.71 -6.15
C ALA A 86 7.51 -14.64 -4.70
N ARG A 87 7.89 -15.80 -4.14
CA ARG A 87 8.32 -15.94 -2.73
C ARG A 87 9.62 -15.18 -2.41
N GLU A 88 10.22 -14.53 -3.39
CA GLU A 88 11.53 -13.90 -3.29
C GLU A 88 11.51 -12.43 -3.73
N ILE A 89 10.48 -11.68 -3.30
CA ILE A 89 10.52 -10.22 -3.43
C ILE A 89 11.58 -9.72 -2.47
N ARG A 90 12.62 -9.06 -3.00
CA ARG A 90 13.66 -8.44 -2.20
C ARG A 90 13.38 -6.95 -2.07
N ALA A 91 12.80 -6.54 -0.95
CA ALA A 91 12.69 -5.12 -0.62
C ALA A 91 14.05 -4.60 -0.11
N VAL A 92 14.53 -3.50 -0.69
CA VAL A 92 15.81 -2.86 -0.32
C VAL A 92 15.62 -1.56 0.46
N ALA A 93 14.41 -1.00 0.42
CA ALA A 93 13.99 0.14 1.24
C ALA A 93 12.48 0.09 1.47
N ARG A 94 12.04 0.61 2.62
CA ARG A 94 10.62 0.67 3.02
C ARG A 94 10.36 2.03 3.65
N LEU A 95 9.69 2.91 2.93
CA LEU A 95 9.39 4.26 3.34
C LEU A 95 7.87 4.41 3.56
N GLY A 96 7.46 4.73 4.76
CA GLY A 96 6.07 5.10 5.07
C GLY A 96 5.93 6.61 5.15
N LEU A 97 4.99 7.15 4.40
CA LEU A 97 4.71 8.58 4.27
C LEU A 97 3.29 8.85 4.78
N ASP A 98 3.16 9.61 5.86
CA ASP A 98 1.86 9.93 6.46
C ASP A 98 1.89 11.33 7.08
N ALA A 99 0.76 12.00 7.16
CA ALA A 99 0.68 13.30 7.82
C ALA A 99 0.87 13.20 9.35
N SER A 100 0.51 12.06 9.93
CA SER A 100 0.60 11.79 11.37
C SER A 100 0.86 10.29 11.61
N PRO A 101 2.08 9.82 11.31
CA PRO A 101 2.40 8.41 11.43
C PRO A 101 2.33 7.94 12.89
N LEU A 102 1.82 6.72 13.09
CA LEU A 102 1.80 6.05 14.39
C LEU A 102 3.07 5.20 14.56
N ASP A 103 3.59 5.11 15.77
CA ASP A 103 4.68 4.19 16.10
C ASP A 103 4.10 2.88 16.66
N ALA A 104 4.04 1.85 15.83
CA ALA A 104 3.53 0.53 16.21
C ALA A 104 4.28 -0.13 17.39
N ALA A 105 5.46 0.38 17.76
CA ALA A 105 6.19 -0.08 18.94
C ALA A 105 5.73 0.58 20.24
N ARG A 106 4.96 1.64 20.17
CA ARG A 106 4.36 2.29 21.34
C ARG A 106 3.06 1.61 21.70
N PRO A 107 2.88 1.13 22.94
CA PRO A 107 1.64 0.46 23.35
C PRO A 107 0.39 1.28 23.07
N GLU A 108 0.43 2.59 23.28
CA GLU A 108 -0.72 3.49 23.09
C GLU A 108 -1.14 3.60 21.63
N ASP A 109 -0.20 3.49 20.68
CA ASP A 109 -0.48 3.54 19.28
C ASP A 109 -0.98 2.18 18.77
N ALA A 110 -0.38 1.08 19.26
CA ALA A 110 -0.87 -0.27 18.98
C ALA A 110 -2.31 -0.49 19.50
N ASP A 111 -2.60 0.00 20.72
CA ASP A 111 -3.95 -0.06 21.29
C ASP A 111 -4.95 0.78 20.47
N TRP A 112 -4.51 1.94 19.95
CA TRP A 112 -5.35 2.75 19.06
C TRP A 112 -5.66 2.02 17.75
N LEU A 113 -4.68 1.33 17.14
CA LEU A 113 -4.90 0.50 15.96
C LEU A 113 -5.93 -0.61 16.21
N ARG A 114 -5.85 -1.29 17.37
CA ARG A 114 -6.86 -2.28 17.80
C ARG A 114 -8.25 -1.67 17.95
N ALA A 115 -8.33 -0.49 18.57
CA ALA A 115 -9.58 0.23 18.76
C ALA A 115 -10.23 0.70 17.44
N CYS A 116 -9.46 0.83 16.34
CA CYS A 116 -9.96 1.17 15.03
C CYS A 116 -10.59 -0.02 14.28
N ILE A 117 -10.49 -1.25 14.79
CA ILE A 117 -11.17 -2.42 14.23
C ILE A 117 -12.59 -2.50 14.79
N TRP A 118 -13.58 -2.68 13.90
CA TRP A 118 -14.96 -2.83 14.33
C TRP A 118 -15.15 -4.12 15.14
N PRO A 119 -15.92 -4.08 16.22
CA PRO A 119 -16.24 -5.27 17.00
C PRO A 119 -16.87 -6.37 16.14
N GLY A 120 -16.42 -7.60 16.30
CA GLY A 120 -16.95 -8.76 15.57
C GLY A 120 -16.22 -9.06 14.26
N GLU A 121 -15.03 -8.48 14.05
CA GLU A 121 -14.15 -8.77 12.91
C GLU A 121 -12.86 -9.51 13.33
N PRO A 122 -12.95 -10.75 13.86
CA PRO A 122 -11.81 -11.46 14.46
C PRO A 122 -10.66 -11.68 13.46
N GLU A 123 -10.98 -11.91 12.19
CA GLU A 123 -9.94 -12.07 11.17
C GLU A 123 -9.11 -10.81 10.93
N ARG A 124 -9.70 -9.62 11.15
CA ARG A 124 -8.94 -8.34 11.07
C ARG A 124 -8.10 -8.14 12.31
N GLU A 125 -8.61 -8.53 13.47
CA GLU A 125 -7.85 -8.50 14.73
C GLU A 125 -6.62 -9.40 14.61
N GLU A 126 -6.77 -10.63 14.12
CA GLU A 126 -5.68 -11.58 13.91
C GLU A 126 -4.62 -11.01 12.93
N ARG A 127 -5.04 -10.50 11.78
CA ARG A 127 -4.12 -9.88 10.82
C ARG A 127 -3.38 -8.67 11.38
N LEU A 128 -4.02 -7.88 12.23
CA LEU A 128 -3.35 -6.75 12.90
C LEU A 128 -2.25 -7.25 13.84
N GLU A 129 -2.52 -8.26 14.66
CA GLU A 129 -1.51 -8.81 15.60
C GLU A 129 -0.34 -9.45 14.84
N GLU A 130 -0.60 -10.21 13.77
CA GLU A 130 0.45 -10.72 12.90
C GLU A 130 1.32 -9.61 12.31
N ALA A 131 0.68 -8.53 11.83
CA ALA A 131 1.37 -7.38 11.24
C ALA A 131 2.20 -6.60 12.27
N LEU A 132 1.69 -6.39 13.49
CA LEU A 132 2.43 -5.78 14.58
C LEU A 132 3.67 -6.60 14.95
N ALA A 133 3.54 -7.93 15.01
CA ALA A 133 4.66 -8.83 15.27
C ALA A 133 5.70 -8.81 14.13
N ALA A 134 5.26 -8.84 12.87
CA ALA A 134 6.13 -8.75 11.70
C ALA A 134 6.87 -7.40 11.64
N PHE A 135 6.18 -6.30 11.94
CA PHE A 135 6.78 -4.97 11.98
C PHE A 135 7.84 -4.85 13.08
N ALA A 136 7.55 -5.37 14.27
CA ALA A 136 8.52 -5.41 15.36
C ALA A 136 9.78 -6.21 14.99
N ALA A 137 9.62 -7.36 14.33
CA ALA A 137 10.74 -8.18 13.84
C ALA A 137 11.54 -7.47 12.74
N ALA A 138 10.89 -6.68 11.88
CA ALA A 138 11.54 -5.96 10.79
C ALA A 138 12.42 -4.79 11.27
N ARG A 139 12.21 -4.24 12.45
CA ARG A 139 12.94 -3.07 12.99
C ARG A 139 14.46 -3.27 13.11
N SER A 140 14.91 -4.51 13.26
CA SER A 140 16.35 -4.84 13.35
C SER A 140 17.00 -5.16 12.01
N ARG A 141 16.24 -5.12 10.92
CA ARG A 141 16.71 -5.46 9.57
C ARG A 141 17.38 -4.25 8.90
N PRO A 142 18.29 -4.46 7.95
CA PRO A 142 18.88 -3.36 7.16
C PRO A 142 17.84 -2.58 6.35
N ASP A 143 16.75 -3.23 5.95
CA ASP A 143 15.61 -2.68 5.20
C ASP A 143 14.43 -2.32 6.12
N ALA A 144 14.70 -2.02 7.40
CA ALA A 144 13.66 -1.66 8.36
C ALA A 144 12.77 -0.52 7.83
N PRO A 145 11.43 -0.57 8.06
CA PRO A 145 10.54 0.51 7.68
C PRO A 145 10.91 1.84 8.37
N VAL A 146 10.94 2.92 7.59
CA VAL A 146 11.15 4.29 8.06
C VAL A 146 9.86 5.07 7.84
N LEU A 147 9.27 5.61 8.91
CA LEU A 147 8.06 6.43 8.84
C LEU A 147 8.44 7.91 8.88
N VAL A 148 7.90 8.70 7.96
CA VAL A 148 8.20 10.12 7.80
C VAL A 148 6.89 10.91 7.81
N PRO A 149 6.74 11.87 8.74
CA PRO A 149 5.61 12.79 8.72
C PRO A 149 5.71 13.73 7.52
N ILE A 150 4.66 13.76 6.67
CA ILE A 150 4.65 14.54 5.43
C ILE A 150 3.23 14.84 4.97
N LEU A 151 3.01 16.01 4.40
CA LEU A 151 1.75 16.36 3.74
C LEU A 151 1.73 15.85 2.29
N ALA A 152 0.55 15.54 1.77
CA ALA A 152 0.35 14.95 0.44
C ALA A 152 1.07 15.69 -0.70
N GLY A 153 1.02 17.01 -0.73
CA GLY A 153 1.67 17.83 -1.78
C GLY A 153 3.20 17.70 -1.81
N ASN A 154 3.83 17.26 -0.72
CA ASN A 154 5.28 17.10 -0.62
C ASN A 154 5.74 15.64 -0.90
N VAL A 155 4.81 14.71 -1.05
CA VAL A 155 5.11 13.28 -1.27
C VAL A 155 5.96 13.07 -2.51
N PRO A 156 5.64 13.62 -3.71
CA PRO A 156 6.41 13.34 -4.92
C PRO A 156 7.90 13.69 -4.77
N ALA A 157 8.21 14.85 -4.19
CA ALA A 157 9.61 15.25 -3.94
C ALA A 157 10.34 14.34 -2.94
N ARG A 158 9.61 13.72 -2.01
CA ARG A 158 10.20 12.81 -1.03
C ARG A 158 10.51 11.43 -1.61
N LEU A 159 9.80 11.00 -2.65
CA LEU A 159 10.02 9.71 -3.30
C LEU A 159 11.39 9.61 -3.99
N ASP A 160 12.00 10.71 -4.37
CA ASP A 160 13.30 10.74 -5.05
C ASP A 160 14.43 10.09 -4.24
N VAL A 161 14.31 10.06 -2.91
CA VAL A 161 15.27 9.39 -2.02
C VAL A 161 15.35 7.87 -2.29
N LEU A 162 14.27 7.25 -2.78
CA LEU A 162 14.25 5.82 -3.07
C LEU A 162 14.99 5.46 -4.35
N SER A 163 15.06 6.38 -5.32
CA SER A 163 15.71 6.16 -6.61
C SER A 163 17.22 5.94 -6.49
N SER A 164 17.84 6.35 -5.39
CA SER A 164 19.26 6.21 -5.11
C SER A 164 19.62 4.98 -4.26
N THR A 165 18.63 4.19 -3.81
CA THR A 165 18.85 3.13 -2.81
C THR A 165 19.65 1.96 -3.40
N GLU A 166 19.26 1.46 -4.57
CA GLU A 166 19.98 0.39 -5.29
C GLU A 166 19.76 0.56 -6.79
N ARG A 167 20.86 0.50 -7.54
CA ARG A 167 20.80 0.64 -9.02
C ARG A 167 19.95 -0.48 -9.62
N GLY A 168 18.96 -0.14 -10.43
CA GLY A 168 18.07 -1.09 -11.10
C GLY A 168 16.93 -1.63 -10.23
N ALA A 169 16.81 -1.21 -8.97
CA ALA A 169 15.63 -1.52 -8.17
C ALA A 169 14.38 -0.85 -8.78
N LEU A 170 13.25 -1.55 -8.77
CA LEU A 170 11.96 -0.97 -9.11
C LEU A 170 11.46 -0.13 -7.93
N VAL A 171 11.22 1.14 -8.15
CA VAL A 171 10.59 1.98 -7.14
C VAL A 171 9.08 1.82 -7.24
N ILE A 172 8.43 1.33 -6.17
CA ILE A 172 6.98 1.19 -6.08
C ILE A 172 6.46 2.16 -5.04
N ALA A 173 5.83 3.25 -5.47
CA ALA A 173 5.01 4.08 -4.62
C ALA A 173 3.57 3.58 -4.69
N TYR A 174 2.94 3.31 -3.54
CA TYR A 174 1.56 2.84 -3.50
C TYR A 174 0.76 3.56 -2.43
N GLN A 175 -0.55 3.61 -2.63
CA GLN A 175 -1.52 4.14 -1.69
C GLN A 175 -2.77 3.28 -1.65
N THR A 176 -3.46 3.28 -0.50
CA THR A 176 -4.66 2.48 -0.33
C THR A 176 -5.73 3.24 0.46
N VAL A 177 -6.84 3.58 -0.21
CA VAL A 177 -7.93 4.38 0.38
C VAL A 177 -7.40 5.68 0.98
N PHE A 178 -6.49 6.32 0.28
CA PHE A 178 -5.84 7.56 0.68
C PHE A 178 -6.60 8.80 0.21
N HIS A 179 -7.25 8.72 -0.94
CA HIS A 179 -7.97 9.84 -1.54
C HIS A 179 -9.10 10.38 -0.65
N ASP A 180 -9.71 9.54 0.19
CA ASP A 180 -10.79 9.97 1.09
C ASP A 180 -10.34 10.95 2.17
N TYR A 181 -9.03 11.02 2.42
CA TYR A 181 -8.42 11.94 3.38
C TYR A 181 -7.97 13.27 2.78
N LEU A 182 -8.07 13.44 1.44
CA LEU A 182 -7.65 14.63 0.72
C LEU A 182 -8.84 15.47 0.28
N ALA A 183 -8.73 16.79 0.42
CA ALA A 183 -9.62 17.70 -0.25
C ALA A 183 -9.48 17.58 -1.78
N ARG A 184 -10.47 18.09 -2.52
CA ARG A 184 -10.51 17.89 -3.98
C ARG A 184 -9.31 18.53 -4.71
N ASP A 185 -8.91 19.69 -4.27
CA ASP A 185 -7.75 20.43 -4.78
C ASP A 185 -6.43 19.78 -4.39
N GLU A 186 -6.28 19.34 -3.13
CA GLU A 186 -5.13 18.58 -2.67
C GLU A 186 -4.95 17.27 -3.46
N ARG A 187 -6.05 16.56 -3.76
CA ARG A 187 -6.03 15.35 -4.57
C ARG A 187 -5.56 15.63 -6.00
N ALA A 188 -6.01 16.74 -6.60
CA ALA A 188 -5.60 17.11 -7.95
C ALA A 188 -4.12 17.46 -8.01
N GLU A 189 -3.62 18.23 -7.04
CA GLU A 189 -2.21 18.59 -6.91
C GLU A 189 -1.33 17.34 -6.68
N TYR A 190 -1.71 16.48 -5.74
CA TYR A 190 -1.02 15.23 -5.47
C TYR A 190 -0.90 14.37 -6.73
N ARG A 191 -2.01 14.14 -7.46
CA ARG A 191 -1.99 13.35 -8.69
C ARG A 191 -1.11 13.95 -9.78
N ALA A 192 -1.14 15.25 -9.94
CA ALA A 192 -0.26 15.96 -10.89
C ALA A 192 1.22 15.79 -10.51
N GLY A 193 1.54 15.89 -9.22
CA GLY A 193 2.87 15.64 -8.69
C GLY A 193 3.35 14.21 -8.92
N MET A 194 2.50 13.20 -8.69
CA MET A 194 2.82 11.79 -8.93
C MET A 194 3.05 11.48 -10.41
N HIS A 195 2.27 12.07 -11.32
CA HIS A 195 2.52 11.97 -12.76
C HIS A 195 3.85 12.65 -13.15
N GLY A 196 4.18 13.78 -12.56
CA GLY A 196 5.47 14.46 -12.74
C GLY A 196 6.63 13.58 -12.27
N TRP A 197 6.49 12.96 -11.10
CA TRP A 197 7.45 12.02 -10.55
C TRP A 197 7.68 10.82 -11.48
N LEU A 198 6.63 10.16 -11.96
CA LEU A 198 6.76 9.07 -12.94
C LEU A 198 7.44 9.51 -14.24
N SER A 199 7.12 10.72 -14.72
CA SER A 199 7.70 11.25 -15.96
C SER A 199 9.19 11.56 -15.84
N ALA A 200 9.68 11.83 -14.63
CA ALA A 200 11.10 12.07 -14.36
C ALA A 200 11.93 10.77 -14.28
N HIS A 201 11.29 9.62 -14.08
CA HIS A 201 11.99 8.33 -14.01
C HIS A 201 12.20 7.71 -15.40
N PRO A 202 13.25 6.90 -15.58
CA PRO A 202 13.39 6.08 -16.78
C PRO A 202 12.18 5.14 -16.94
N PRO A 203 11.81 4.78 -18.18
CA PRO A 203 10.72 3.87 -18.45
C PRO A 203 10.84 2.56 -17.64
N GLY A 204 9.71 2.12 -17.04
CA GLY A 204 9.62 0.89 -16.28
C GLY A 204 10.46 0.80 -15.00
N GLN A 205 11.08 1.89 -14.53
CA GLN A 205 11.85 1.89 -13.29
C GLN A 205 11.09 2.44 -12.08
N ALA A 206 9.97 3.10 -12.30
CA ALA A 206 9.07 3.57 -11.25
C ALA A 206 7.63 3.15 -11.56
N LEU A 207 6.92 2.76 -10.50
CA LEU A 207 5.53 2.35 -10.53
C LEU A 207 4.77 3.11 -9.45
N TRP A 208 3.65 3.73 -9.81
CA TRP A 208 2.70 4.25 -8.85
C TRP A 208 1.45 3.40 -8.86
N VAL A 209 1.03 2.89 -7.71
CA VAL A 209 -0.11 1.99 -7.58
C VAL A 209 -1.14 2.57 -6.63
N GLU A 210 -2.37 2.64 -7.08
CA GLU A 210 -3.53 3.10 -6.31
C GLU A 210 -4.48 1.93 -6.05
N LEU A 211 -4.88 1.73 -4.81
CA LEU A 211 -6.04 0.92 -4.43
C LEU A 211 -7.08 1.87 -3.83
N GLU A 212 -7.96 2.39 -4.67
CA GLU A 212 -8.88 3.46 -4.31
C GLU A 212 -10.33 3.10 -4.61
N PRO A 213 -11.30 3.71 -3.88
CA PRO A 213 -12.70 3.55 -4.18
C PRO A 213 -13.02 3.91 -5.63
N SER A 214 -13.76 3.03 -6.28
CA SER A 214 -14.27 3.25 -7.63
C SER A 214 -15.67 3.84 -7.59
N THR A 215 -15.95 4.77 -8.49
CA THR A 215 -17.29 5.35 -8.66
C THR A 215 -17.81 5.00 -10.06
N GLY A 216 -19.10 4.67 -10.17
CA GLY A 216 -19.73 4.43 -11.46
C GLY A 216 -20.85 3.40 -11.40
N PRO A 217 -21.63 3.26 -12.50
CA PRO A 217 -22.69 2.26 -12.58
C PRO A 217 -22.11 0.83 -12.57
N GLY A 218 -22.78 -0.08 -11.88
CA GLY A 218 -22.41 -1.50 -11.80
C GLY A 218 -21.30 -1.81 -10.79
N ILE A 219 -20.92 -0.85 -9.93
CA ILE A 219 -20.02 -1.08 -8.81
C ILE A 219 -20.81 -1.62 -7.63
N ASP A 220 -20.52 -2.84 -7.26
CA ASP A 220 -21.05 -3.53 -6.08
C ASP A 220 -19.98 -3.60 -4.96
N PRO A 221 -20.35 -3.91 -3.70
CA PRO A 221 -19.39 -3.96 -2.59
C PRO A 221 -18.16 -4.82 -2.82
N PRO A 222 -18.22 -6.01 -3.49
CA PRO A 222 -17.04 -6.80 -3.81
C PRO A 222 -16.07 -6.15 -4.79
N ARG A 223 -16.52 -5.11 -5.55
CA ARG A 223 -15.73 -4.40 -6.56
C ARG A 223 -15.66 -2.89 -6.29
N ALA A 224 -15.90 -2.50 -5.06
CA ALA A 224 -15.96 -1.09 -4.66
C ALA A 224 -14.63 -0.35 -4.84
N CYS A 225 -13.50 -1.06 -4.95
CA CYS A 225 -12.18 -0.49 -5.18
C CYS A 225 -11.59 -1.00 -6.50
N ALA A 226 -10.76 -0.16 -7.11
CA ALA A 226 -9.90 -0.54 -8.24
C ALA A 226 -8.43 -0.52 -7.80
N LEU A 227 -7.70 -1.54 -8.21
CA LEU A 227 -6.25 -1.58 -8.17
C LEU A 227 -5.72 -1.09 -9.51
N VAL A 228 -5.10 0.08 -9.51
CA VAL A 228 -4.64 0.77 -10.72
C VAL A 228 -3.13 0.99 -10.65
N ALA A 229 -2.42 0.64 -11.71
CA ALA A 229 -1.00 0.89 -11.85
C ALA A 229 -0.74 1.98 -12.88
N HIS A 230 0.23 2.84 -12.60
CA HIS A 230 0.72 3.89 -13.48
C HIS A 230 2.23 3.75 -13.65
N LEU A 231 2.72 3.79 -14.88
CA LEU A 231 4.15 3.80 -15.17
C LEU A 231 4.44 4.55 -16.47
N ARG A 232 5.69 4.93 -16.65
CA ARG A 232 6.20 5.43 -17.92
C ARG A 232 6.63 4.24 -18.78
N ALA A 233 6.02 4.07 -19.94
CA ALA A 233 6.34 3.02 -20.90
C ALA A 233 7.61 3.36 -21.72
N PRO A 234 8.24 2.39 -22.44
CA PRO A 234 9.42 2.61 -23.26
C PRO A 234 9.25 3.70 -24.33
N ASP A 235 8.03 3.91 -24.84
CA ASP A 235 7.71 4.99 -25.77
C ASP A 235 7.65 6.38 -25.12
N GLY A 236 7.91 6.48 -23.81
CA GLY A 236 7.88 7.70 -23.04
C GLY A 236 6.48 8.12 -22.55
N VAL A 237 5.44 7.40 -22.94
CA VAL A 237 4.05 7.72 -22.58
C VAL A 237 3.70 7.13 -21.21
N LEU A 238 2.98 7.89 -20.39
CA LEU A 238 2.42 7.37 -19.15
C LEU A 238 1.23 6.45 -19.46
N ARG A 239 1.30 5.22 -18.97
CA ARG A 239 0.21 4.25 -19.01
C ARG A 239 -0.51 4.21 -17.68
N THR A 240 -1.83 4.05 -17.75
CA THR A 240 -2.71 3.84 -16.59
C THR A 240 -3.48 2.56 -16.82
N MET A 241 -3.32 1.58 -15.96
CA MET A 241 -3.82 0.22 -16.13
C MET A 241 -4.59 -0.24 -14.91
N THR A 242 -5.86 -0.58 -15.07
CA THR A 242 -6.62 -1.25 -14.03
C THR A 242 -6.21 -2.72 -14.00
N LEU A 243 -5.61 -3.18 -12.91
CA LEU A 243 -5.16 -4.55 -12.76
C LEU A 243 -6.25 -5.47 -12.22
N ALA A 244 -7.06 -4.96 -11.29
CA ALA A 244 -8.16 -5.70 -10.69
C ALA A 244 -9.20 -4.77 -10.06
N ARG A 245 -10.38 -5.35 -9.79
CA ARG A 245 -11.36 -4.80 -8.85
C ARG A 245 -11.46 -5.67 -7.62
N CYS A 246 -11.75 -5.07 -6.47
CA CYS A 246 -11.88 -5.78 -5.19
C CYS A 246 -12.72 -4.97 -4.20
N GLY A 247 -12.99 -5.53 -3.02
CA GLY A 247 -13.59 -4.79 -1.90
C GLY A 247 -12.58 -3.90 -1.17
N TYR A 248 -13.07 -3.12 -0.21
CA TYR A 248 -12.25 -2.28 0.69
C TYR A 248 -11.23 -3.07 1.53
N HIS A 249 -11.53 -4.33 1.79
CA HIS A 249 -10.66 -5.31 2.46
C HIS A 249 -10.42 -6.46 1.49
N PRO A 250 -9.45 -6.34 0.58
CA PRO A 250 -9.26 -7.29 -0.52
C PRO A 250 -9.05 -8.73 -0.01
N ARG A 251 -9.92 -9.64 -0.43
CA ARG A 251 -9.81 -11.10 -0.23
C ARG A 251 -9.96 -11.82 -1.56
N VAL A 252 -10.87 -11.31 -2.39
CA VAL A 252 -11.10 -11.81 -3.75
C VAL A 252 -10.78 -10.70 -4.74
N LEU A 253 -9.94 -11.00 -5.70
CA LEU A 253 -9.57 -10.12 -6.80
C LEU A 253 -10.32 -10.51 -8.07
N HIS A 254 -10.83 -9.51 -8.77
CA HIS A 254 -11.42 -9.62 -10.10
C HIS A 254 -10.44 -9.03 -11.12
N PRO A 255 -9.49 -9.83 -11.63
CA PRO A 255 -8.40 -9.32 -12.46
C PRO A 255 -8.86 -8.93 -13.88
N GLU A 256 -8.19 -7.91 -14.41
CA GLU A 256 -8.25 -7.50 -15.82
C GLU A 256 -7.01 -8.08 -16.52
N TRP A 257 -7.07 -9.35 -16.92
CA TRP A 257 -5.89 -10.11 -17.36
C TRP A 257 -5.14 -9.49 -18.54
N GLU A 258 -5.83 -8.77 -19.43
CA GLU A 258 -5.20 -8.07 -20.53
C GLU A 258 -4.22 -7.00 -20.03
N THR A 259 -4.67 -6.14 -19.11
CA THR A 259 -3.86 -5.07 -18.53
C THR A 259 -2.79 -5.61 -17.57
N VAL A 260 -3.06 -6.72 -16.87
CA VAL A 260 -2.07 -7.42 -16.04
C VAL A 260 -0.91 -7.93 -16.91
N ASN A 261 -1.22 -8.54 -18.06
CA ASN A 261 -0.21 -9.03 -18.99
C ASN A 261 0.57 -7.86 -19.65
N GLU A 262 -0.11 -6.75 -19.97
CA GLU A 262 0.55 -5.54 -20.47
C GLU A 262 1.55 -5.01 -19.45
N LEU A 263 1.14 -4.85 -18.17
CA LEU A 263 2.05 -4.39 -17.09
C LEU A 263 3.27 -5.30 -16.99
N ARG A 264 3.07 -6.64 -17.01
CA ARG A 264 4.17 -7.60 -16.93
C ARG A 264 5.17 -7.38 -18.07
N MET A 265 4.70 -7.29 -19.32
CA MET A 265 5.56 -7.06 -20.47
C MET A 265 6.35 -5.76 -20.37
N LEU A 266 5.72 -4.67 -19.90
CA LEU A 266 6.39 -3.38 -19.74
C LEU A 266 7.47 -3.40 -18.65
N LEU A 267 7.25 -4.16 -17.58
CA LEU A 267 8.24 -4.33 -16.50
C LEU A 267 9.41 -5.23 -16.92
N ASP A 268 9.16 -6.27 -17.73
CA ASP A 268 10.18 -7.17 -18.24
C ASP A 268 11.12 -6.46 -19.22
N CYS A 269 10.60 -5.68 -20.16
CA CYS A 269 11.41 -4.91 -21.12
C CYS A 269 12.40 -3.96 -20.42
N ALA A 270 11.98 -3.35 -19.31
CA ALA A 270 12.83 -2.44 -18.54
C ALA A 270 13.89 -3.15 -17.69
N GLY A 271 13.67 -4.43 -17.36
CA GLY A 271 14.65 -5.28 -16.63
C GLY A 271 15.86 -5.65 -17.48
N ASP A 272 15.66 -5.92 -18.76
CA ASP A 272 16.70 -6.33 -19.70
C ASP A 272 17.69 -5.19 -20.03
N GLU A 273 17.20 -3.93 -20.06
CA GLU A 273 18.08 -2.76 -20.29
C GLU A 273 18.95 -2.39 -19.08
N ALA A 274 18.57 -2.84 -17.88
CA ALA A 274 19.32 -2.57 -16.65
C ALA A 274 20.43 -3.60 -16.37
N ALA A 275 20.48 -4.72 -17.09
CA ALA A 275 21.56 -5.70 -16.98
C ALA A 275 22.84 -5.11 -17.57
N PRO A 276 23.98 -5.06 -16.81
CA PRO A 276 25.25 -4.60 -17.38
C PRO A 276 25.62 -5.54 -18.51
N GLY A 277 25.80 -4.96 -19.72
CA GLY A 277 26.30 -5.72 -20.86
C GLY A 277 27.52 -6.51 -20.45
N THR A 278 27.47 -7.82 -20.61
CA THR A 278 28.62 -8.73 -20.43
C THR A 278 29.70 -8.29 -21.41
N PRO A 279 30.96 -8.06 -20.95
CA PRO A 279 32.07 -7.65 -21.82
C PRO A 279 32.47 -8.74 -22.82
#